data_73afbe1a050e0883c0ac58ba61c5a5f3
#
_entry.id   73afbe1a050e0883c0ac58ba61c5a5f3
#
_cell.length_a   1.000
_cell.length_b   1.000
_cell.length_c   1.000
_cell.angle_alpha   90.00
_cell.angle_beta   90.00
_cell.angle_gamma   90.00
#
_symmetry.space_group_name_H-M   'P 1'
#
loop_
_entity.id
_entity.type
_entity.pdbx_description
1 polymer ?
#
loop_
_entity_poly.entity_id
_entity_poly.type
_entity_poly.pdbx_seq_one_letter_code
_entity_poly.pdbx_strand_id
1 'polypeptide(L)'
;SRGEFATSYTPYQPEVSQGTLQAIFEFQTMVCLLTGMEIANASMYDGASALAEAVIMANRINRRNEFLVSSAIHPEYRSVVETYTRGSKFDLQEVPYTAEGGTDLEFILKNLTENTSAVVIQSPNFFGTVEKYVSLAESLSKNGTLLIVAVAEAISLGILKPPGERGADIVVGEGQSFGLPVSF
;
A
#
# COMPACT_ATOMS: atom_id res chain seq x y z
N SER A 1 -3.71 -30.20 6.96
CA SER A 1 -4.59 -28.99 7.02
C SER A 1 -5.78 -29.32 7.91
N ARG A 2 -6.30 -28.31 8.59
CA ARG A 2 -7.50 -28.46 9.42
C ARG A 2 -8.73 -28.50 8.54
N GLY A 3 -9.74 -29.30 8.91
CA GLY A 3 -10.98 -29.48 8.15
C GLY A 3 -11.75 -28.18 7.91
N GLU A 4 -11.64 -27.21 8.82
CA GLU A 4 -12.28 -25.89 8.75
C GLU A 4 -11.87 -25.08 7.51
N PHE A 5 -10.67 -25.33 6.99
CA PHE A 5 -10.12 -24.64 5.82
C PHE A 5 -10.20 -25.45 4.53
N ALA A 6 -10.51 -26.76 4.61
CA ALA A 6 -10.43 -27.66 3.47
C ALA A 6 -11.59 -27.51 2.48
N THR A 7 -12.72 -26.94 2.90
CA THR A 7 -13.96 -26.85 2.13
C THR A 7 -14.37 -25.45 1.73
N SER A 8 -13.60 -24.44 2.12
CA SER A 8 -13.96 -23.03 1.93
C SER A 8 -13.37 -22.49 0.65
N TYR A 9 -14.17 -22.48 -0.39
CA TYR A 9 -13.91 -21.65 -1.56
C TYR A 9 -14.31 -20.20 -1.27
N THR A 10 -15.54 -20.00 -0.84
CA THR A 10 -16.09 -18.74 -0.36
C THR A 10 -17.08 -19.07 0.77
N PRO A 11 -17.14 -18.29 1.86
CA PRO A 11 -18.04 -18.57 2.98
C PRO A 11 -19.48 -18.17 2.65
N TYR A 12 -20.11 -18.82 1.69
CA TYR A 12 -21.50 -18.57 1.29
C TYR A 12 -22.50 -18.82 2.43
N GLN A 13 -22.22 -19.84 3.24
CA GLN A 13 -23.01 -20.18 4.41
C GLN A 13 -22.17 -19.95 5.66
N PRO A 14 -22.39 -18.85 6.39
CA PRO A 14 -21.59 -18.50 7.55
C PRO A 14 -21.59 -19.58 8.64
N GLU A 15 -22.71 -20.26 8.84
CA GLU A 15 -22.89 -21.35 9.81
C GLU A 15 -22.00 -22.56 9.55
N VAL A 16 -21.60 -22.78 8.30
CA VAL A 16 -20.71 -23.88 7.87
C VAL A 16 -19.26 -23.43 7.79
N SER A 17 -19.02 -22.14 7.54
CA SER A 17 -17.71 -21.56 7.25
C SER A 17 -17.14 -20.76 8.43
N GLN A 18 -17.53 -21.05 9.64
CA GLN A 18 -17.15 -20.27 10.84
C GLN A 18 -15.64 -20.21 11.06
N GLY A 19 -14.92 -21.31 10.83
CA GLY A 19 -13.46 -21.33 10.96
C GLY A 19 -12.76 -20.43 9.96
N THR A 20 -13.23 -20.40 8.71
CA THR A 20 -12.70 -19.49 7.68
C THR A 20 -13.01 -18.03 8.02
N LEU A 21 -14.22 -17.73 8.44
CA LEU A 21 -14.60 -16.37 8.85
C LEU A 21 -13.78 -15.88 10.04
N GLN A 22 -13.55 -16.75 11.02
CA GLN A 22 -12.67 -16.46 12.17
C GLN A 22 -11.25 -16.16 11.70
N ALA A 23 -10.68 -16.96 10.80
CA ALA A 23 -9.34 -16.75 10.25
C ALA A 23 -9.23 -15.43 9.48
N ILE A 24 -10.23 -15.08 8.67
CA ILE A 24 -10.29 -13.81 7.95
C ILE A 24 -10.34 -12.62 8.93
N PHE A 25 -11.15 -12.74 9.96
CA PHE A 25 -11.26 -11.70 11.00
C PHE A 25 -9.92 -11.49 11.74
N GLU A 26 -9.29 -12.58 12.15
CA GLU A 26 -7.98 -12.54 12.80
C GLU A 26 -6.89 -11.99 11.85
N PHE A 27 -6.92 -12.36 10.58
CA PHE A 27 -6.01 -11.83 9.55
C PHE A 27 -6.11 -10.30 9.48
N GLN A 28 -7.32 -9.74 9.38
CA GLN A 28 -7.51 -8.29 9.34
C GLN A 28 -6.95 -7.61 10.59
N THR A 29 -7.16 -8.19 11.77
CA THR A 29 -6.59 -7.69 13.03
C THR A 29 -5.07 -7.72 13.02
N MET A 30 -4.46 -8.82 12.57
CA MET A 30 -3.00 -8.95 12.48
C MET A 30 -2.41 -7.94 11.51
N VAL A 31 -3.05 -7.71 10.36
CA VAL A 31 -2.61 -6.70 9.38
C VAL A 31 -2.69 -5.29 9.99
N CYS A 32 -3.76 -4.96 10.71
CA CYS A 32 -3.86 -3.68 11.44
C CYS A 32 -2.70 -3.50 12.42
N LEU A 33 -2.41 -4.51 13.23
CA LEU A 33 -1.31 -4.46 14.21
C LEU A 33 0.07 -4.29 13.56
N LEU A 34 0.32 -5.01 12.47
CA LEU A 34 1.60 -4.96 11.75
C LEU A 34 1.81 -3.63 11.01
N THR A 35 0.75 -3.08 10.45
CA THR A 35 0.84 -1.86 9.64
C THR A 35 0.59 -0.58 10.43
N GLY A 36 0.04 -0.69 11.65
CA GLY A 36 -0.37 0.46 12.47
C GLY A 36 -1.60 1.17 11.93
N MET A 37 -2.40 0.50 11.08
CA MET A 37 -3.64 1.02 10.54
C MET A 37 -4.83 0.63 11.39
N GLU A 38 -5.89 1.44 11.39
CA GLU A 38 -7.10 1.18 12.18
C GLU A 38 -8.00 0.12 11.53
N ILE A 39 -7.95 -0.01 10.21
CA ILE A 39 -8.82 -0.90 9.42
C ILE A 39 -7.98 -1.61 8.37
N ALA A 40 -8.27 -2.89 8.15
CA ALA A 40 -7.74 -3.68 7.04
C ALA A 40 -8.88 -4.40 6.30
N ASN A 41 -8.70 -4.61 5.00
CA ASN A 41 -9.58 -5.49 4.24
C ASN A 41 -9.20 -6.97 4.45
N ALA A 42 -10.00 -7.87 3.88
CA ALA A 42 -9.77 -9.32 3.99
C ALA A 42 -8.73 -9.87 3.01
N SER A 43 -7.98 -9.06 2.35
CA SER A 43 -6.90 -9.23 1.38
C SER A 43 -7.26 -8.75 -0.03
N MET A 44 -6.24 -8.59 -0.84
CA MET A 44 -6.30 -8.28 -2.27
C MET A 44 -5.62 -9.41 -3.06
N TYR A 45 -5.65 -9.33 -4.40
CA TYR A 45 -5.05 -10.35 -5.25
C TYR A 45 -3.52 -10.43 -5.06
N ASP A 46 -2.85 -9.29 -5.17
CA ASP A 46 -1.42 -9.13 -4.92
C ASP A 46 -1.10 -7.67 -4.51
N GLY A 47 0.17 -7.41 -4.16
CA GLY A 47 0.60 -6.08 -3.74
C GLY A 47 0.53 -5.04 -4.84
N ALA A 48 0.72 -5.41 -6.10
CA ALA A 48 0.68 -4.49 -7.23
C ALA A 48 -0.75 -4.02 -7.52
N SER A 49 -1.72 -4.95 -7.55
CA SER A 49 -3.14 -4.60 -7.69
C SER A 49 -3.66 -3.85 -6.48
N ALA A 50 -3.20 -4.20 -5.26
CA ALA A 50 -3.52 -3.44 -4.06
C ALA A 50 -3.05 -1.98 -4.15
N LEU A 51 -1.86 -1.73 -4.70
CA LEU A 51 -1.36 -0.36 -4.91
C LEU A 51 -2.21 0.41 -5.93
N ALA A 52 -2.60 -0.23 -7.03
CA ALA A 52 -3.46 0.38 -8.03
C ALA A 52 -4.84 0.76 -7.45
N GLU A 53 -5.44 -0.14 -6.67
CA GLU A 53 -6.71 0.14 -5.98
C GLU A 53 -6.57 1.22 -4.91
N ALA A 54 -5.43 1.32 -4.23
CA ALA A 54 -5.16 2.39 -3.28
C ALA A 54 -5.11 3.77 -3.97
N VAL A 55 -4.50 3.87 -5.15
CA VAL A 55 -4.49 5.08 -5.98
C VAL A 55 -5.92 5.48 -6.37
N ILE A 56 -6.72 4.52 -6.83
CA ILE A 56 -8.14 4.75 -7.17
C ILE A 56 -8.93 5.17 -5.92
N MET A 57 -8.69 4.54 -4.78
CA MET A 57 -9.33 4.86 -3.51
C MET A 57 -9.01 6.30 -3.08
N ALA A 58 -7.76 6.73 -3.19
CA ALA A 58 -7.35 8.09 -2.85
C ALA A 58 -8.13 9.15 -3.64
N ASN A 59 -8.29 8.96 -4.95
CA ASN A 59 -9.14 9.83 -5.77
C ASN A 59 -10.61 9.84 -5.28
N ARG A 60 -11.14 8.68 -4.90
CA ARG A 60 -12.52 8.60 -4.39
C ARG A 60 -12.71 9.34 -3.07
N ILE A 61 -11.67 9.39 -2.23
CA ILE A 61 -11.69 10.09 -0.93
C ILE A 61 -11.71 11.60 -1.13
N ASN A 62 -10.74 12.15 -1.88
CA ASN A 62 -10.55 13.60 -1.96
C ASN A 62 -10.93 14.23 -3.31
N ARG A 63 -11.30 13.44 -4.32
CA ARG A 63 -11.73 13.88 -5.66
C ARG A 63 -10.67 14.64 -6.46
N ARG A 64 -9.40 14.49 -6.09
CA ARG A 64 -8.25 15.06 -6.79
C ARG A 64 -7.66 14.06 -7.78
N ASN A 65 -7.00 14.52 -8.83
CA ASN A 65 -6.61 13.68 -9.96
C ASN A 65 -5.09 13.57 -10.18
N GLU A 66 -4.28 14.36 -9.48
CA GLU A 66 -2.81 14.32 -9.60
C GLU A 66 -2.22 13.37 -8.57
N PHE A 67 -1.24 12.59 -8.98
CA PHE A 67 -0.53 11.63 -8.14
C PHE A 67 0.98 11.78 -8.35
N LEU A 68 1.73 11.86 -7.27
CA LEU A 68 3.18 11.86 -7.28
C LEU A 68 3.65 10.44 -6.92
N VAL A 69 4.19 9.72 -7.90
CA VAL A 69 4.53 8.28 -7.78
C VAL A 69 6.04 8.11 -7.82
N SER A 70 6.64 7.61 -6.75
CA SER A 70 8.08 7.41 -6.68
C SER A 70 8.59 6.39 -7.69
N SER A 71 9.64 6.74 -8.44
CA SER A 71 10.36 5.82 -9.33
C SER A 71 11.15 4.75 -8.57
N ALA A 72 11.33 4.90 -7.26
CA ALA A 72 11.91 3.88 -6.39
C ALA A 72 10.92 2.77 -5.97
N ILE A 73 9.66 2.83 -6.40
CA ILE A 73 8.70 1.73 -6.29
C ILE A 73 9.07 0.63 -7.29
N HIS A 74 8.78 -0.62 -6.93
CA HIS A 74 8.97 -1.77 -7.83
C HIS A 74 8.37 -1.48 -9.22
N PRO A 75 9.14 -1.65 -10.31
CA PRO A 75 8.72 -1.21 -11.65
C PRO A 75 7.43 -1.89 -12.12
N GLU A 76 7.21 -3.17 -11.80
CA GLU A 76 5.96 -3.86 -12.14
C GLU A 76 4.77 -3.29 -11.38
N TYR A 77 4.94 -2.88 -10.12
CA TYR A 77 3.87 -2.22 -9.36
C TYR A 77 3.44 -0.92 -10.05
N ARG A 78 4.41 -0.11 -10.51
CA ARG A 78 4.13 1.11 -11.27
C ARG A 78 3.40 0.82 -12.57
N SER A 79 3.84 -0.20 -13.33
CA SER A 79 3.16 -0.62 -14.57
C SER A 79 1.73 -1.09 -14.35
N VAL A 80 1.44 -1.76 -13.24
CA VAL A 80 0.08 -2.16 -12.88
C VAL A 80 -0.77 -0.94 -12.54
N VAL A 81 -0.24 0.03 -11.76
CA VAL A 81 -0.93 1.31 -11.50
C VAL A 81 -1.28 2.03 -12.80
N GLU A 82 -0.33 2.17 -13.73
CA GLU A 82 -0.56 2.77 -15.04
C GLU A 82 -1.65 2.03 -15.84
N THR A 83 -1.64 0.70 -15.78
CA THR A 83 -2.64 -0.13 -16.47
C THR A 83 -4.04 0.09 -15.92
N TYR A 84 -4.19 0.08 -14.60
CA TYR A 84 -5.48 0.26 -13.93
C TYR A 84 -6.04 1.67 -14.13
N THR A 85 -5.17 2.66 -14.21
CA THR A 85 -5.55 4.06 -14.37
C THR A 85 -5.66 4.51 -15.84
N ARG A 86 -5.30 3.63 -16.79
CA ARG A 86 -5.41 3.90 -18.22
C ARG A 86 -6.87 4.20 -18.59
N GLY A 87 -7.10 5.34 -19.21
CA GLY A 87 -8.44 5.81 -19.56
C GLY A 87 -9.17 6.57 -18.45
N SER A 88 -8.59 6.69 -17.26
CA SER A 88 -9.01 7.66 -16.25
C SER A 88 -8.51 9.07 -16.60
N LYS A 89 -8.93 10.05 -15.81
CA LYS A 89 -8.38 11.43 -15.88
C LYS A 89 -7.23 11.64 -14.88
N PHE A 90 -6.57 10.57 -14.46
CA PHE A 90 -5.49 10.67 -13.49
C PHE A 90 -4.20 11.13 -14.18
N ASP A 91 -3.52 12.05 -13.54
CA ASP A 91 -2.18 12.51 -13.90
C ASP A 91 -1.17 11.87 -12.94
N LEU A 92 -0.41 10.91 -13.45
CA LEU A 92 0.61 10.20 -12.70
C LEU A 92 1.98 10.83 -13.01
N GLN A 93 2.45 11.68 -12.12
CA GLN A 93 3.77 12.29 -12.23
C GLN A 93 4.82 11.41 -11.54
N GLU A 94 5.84 11.01 -12.26
CA GLU A 94 6.97 10.26 -11.71
C GLU A 94 7.87 11.16 -10.86
N VAL A 95 8.15 10.72 -9.62
CA VAL A 95 9.09 11.36 -8.70
C VAL A 95 10.43 10.65 -8.80
N PRO A 96 11.54 11.34 -9.13
CA PRO A 96 12.86 10.74 -9.23
C PRO A 96 13.34 10.21 -7.87
N TYR A 97 14.35 9.35 -7.89
CA TYR A 97 15.11 8.95 -6.72
C TYR A 97 16.45 9.71 -6.65
N THR A 98 16.98 9.86 -5.45
CA THR A 98 18.27 10.52 -5.19
C THR A 98 19.44 9.58 -5.49
N ALA A 99 20.67 10.10 -5.47
CA ALA A 99 21.89 9.29 -5.64
C ALA A 99 22.03 8.21 -4.56
N GLU A 100 21.43 8.41 -3.39
CA GLU A 100 21.41 7.46 -2.28
C GLU A 100 20.30 6.39 -2.44
N GLY A 101 19.53 6.43 -3.51
CA GLY A 101 18.47 5.47 -3.83
C GLY A 101 17.17 5.69 -3.07
N GLY A 102 17.00 6.79 -2.35
CA GLY A 102 15.73 7.18 -1.72
C GLY A 102 14.88 8.05 -2.64
N THR A 103 13.58 8.13 -2.38
CA THR A 103 12.66 9.03 -3.09
C THR A 103 13.07 10.50 -2.89
N ASP A 104 13.06 11.30 -3.95
CA ASP A 104 13.35 12.73 -3.87
C ASP A 104 12.17 13.49 -3.22
N LEU A 105 12.28 13.72 -1.92
CA LEU A 105 11.25 14.40 -1.14
C LEU A 105 11.17 15.89 -1.46
N GLU A 106 12.28 16.54 -1.87
CA GLU A 106 12.28 17.93 -2.27
C GLU A 106 11.50 18.12 -3.57
N PHE A 107 11.66 17.19 -4.51
CA PHE A 107 10.86 17.16 -5.72
C PHE A 107 9.36 17.07 -5.40
N ILE A 108 8.97 16.17 -4.48
CA ILE A 108 7.57 16.05 -4.06
C ILE A 108 7.06 17.39 -3.54
N LEU A 109 7.74 17.99 -2.57
CA LEU A 109 7.29 19.24 -1.95
C LEU A 109 7.20 20.40 -2.94
N LYS A 110 8.08 20.45 -3.94
CA LYS A 110 8.07 21.48 -4.99
C LYS A 110 6.91 21.31 -5.98
N ASN A 111 6.47 20.07 -6.23
CA ASN A 111 5.42 19.76 -7.21
C ASN A 111 4.07 19.48 -6.56
N LEU A 112 3.96 19.62 -5.26
CA LEU A 112 2.71 19.45 -4.54
C LEU A 112 1.73 20.58 -4.89
N THR A 113 0.53 20.24 -5.35
CA THR A 113 -0.53 21.18 -5.69
C THR A 113 -1.79 20.93 -4.85
N GLU A 114 -2.75 21.81 -4.93
CA GLU A 114 -4.08 21.62 -4.31
C GLU A 114 -4.88 20.48 -4.98
N ASN A 115 -4.48 20.06 -6.20
CA ASN A 115 -5.10 18.96 -6.94
C ASN A 115 -4.36 17.62 -6.73
N THR A 116 -3.26 17.61 -5.98
CA THR A 116 -2.54 16.37 -5.65
C THR A 116 -3.38 15.51 -4.73
N SER A 117 -3.80 14.35 -5.24
CA SER A 117 -4.62 13.36 -4.52
C SER A 117 -3.80 12.58 -3.51
N ALA A 118 -2.70 12.01 -3.98
CA ALA A 118 -1.81 11.23 -3.13
C ALA A 118 -0.36 11.28 -3.61
N VAL A 119 0.54 11.06 -2.64
CA VAL A 119 1.93 10.68 -2.87
C VAL A 119 2.06 9.19 -2.62
N VAL A 120 2.73 8.50 -3.53
CA VAL A 120 2.91 7.04 -3.48
C VAL A 120 4.39 6.72 -3.36
N ILE A 121 4.76 6.02 -2.29
CA ILE A 121 6.13 5.55 -2.03
C ILE A 121 6.14 4.07 -1.67
N GLN A 122 7.32 3.44 -1.72
CA GLN A 122 7.53 2.09 -1.22
C GLN A 122 8.62 2.12 -0.14
N SER A 123 8.42 1.43 0.98
CA SER A 123 9.43 1.35 2.05
C SER A 123 9.41 -0.02 2.73
N PRO A 124 10.51 -0.80 2.72
CA PRO A 124 11.74 -0.52 1.95
C PRO A 124 11.46 -0.44 0.45
N ASN A 125 12.17 0.45 -0.26
CA ASN A 125 11.96 0.66 -1.68
C ASN A 125 12.64 -0.42 -2.55
N PHE A 126 12.54 -0.30 -3.88
CA PHE A 126 13.10 -1.27 -4.83
C PHE A 126 14.63 -1.46 -4.70
N PHE A 127 15.34 -0.45 -4.23
CA PHE A 127 16.79 -0.49 -3.99
C PHE A 127 17.16 -0.97 -2.58
N GLY A 128 16.16 -1.31 -1.73
CA GLY A 128 16.36 -1.71 -0.34
C GLY A 128 16.51 -0.55 0.64
N THR A 129 16.34 0.70 0.19
CA THR A 129 16.42 1.87 1.07
C THR A 129 15.16 2.02 1.91
N VAL A 130 15.33 2.24 3.22
CA VAL A 130 14.22 2.58 4.13
C VAL A 130 13.93 4.08 4.01
N GLU A 131 12.77 4.42 3.49
CA GLU A 131 12.37 5.80 3.22
C GLU A 131 12.15 6.62 4.51
N LYS A 132 12.55 7.90 4.47
CA LYS A 132 12.42 8.85 5.60
C LYS A 132 11.28 9.83 5.35
N TYR A 133 10.04 9.39 5.48
CA TYR A 133 8.86 10.15 5.04
C TYR A 133 8.03 10.79 6.16
N VAL A 134 8.45 10.74 7.43
CA VAL A 134 7.64 11.30 8.55
C VAL A 134 7.37 12.79 8.37
N SER A 135 8.41 13.58 8.07
CA SER A 135 8.26 15.02 7.80
C SER A 135 7.43 15.31 6.54
N LEU A 136 7.52 14.44 5.54
CA LEU A 136 6.68 14.52 4.35
C LEU A 136 5.21 14.30 4.72
N ALA A 137 4.89 13.26 5.50
CA ALA A 137 3.53 12.95 5.93
C ALA A 137 2.86 14.16 6.61
N GLU A 138 3.57 14.85 7.49
CA GLU A 138 3.09 16.08 8.13
C GLU A 138 2.77 17.20 7.13
N SER A 139 3.59 17.33 6.09
CA SER A 139 3.40 18.34 5.04
C SER A 139 2.22 17.99 4.14
N LEU A 140 2.07 16.72 3.77
CA LEU A 140 0.96 16.21 2.95
C LEU A 140 -0.38 16.39 3.67
N SER A 141 -0.43 16.05 4.96
CA SER A 141 -1.63 16.18 5.78
C SER A 141 -2.15 17.63 5.80
N LYS A 142 -1.26 18.62 5.90
CA LYS A 142 -1.63 20.05 5.84
C LYS A 142 -2.24 20.45 4.50
N ASN A 143 -1.83 19.80 3.41
CA ASN A 143 -2.36 20.04 2.07
C ASN A 143 -3.62 19.22 1.78
N GLY A 144 -3.99 18.26 2.64
CA GLY A 144 -5.07 17.30 2.40
C GLY A 144 -4.73 16.28 1.31
N THR A 145 -3.44 16.03 1.06
CA THR A 145 -2.91 15.01 0.16
C THR A 145 -2.67 13.74 0.96
N LEU A 146 -3.06 12.59 0.44
CA LEU A 146 -2.88 11.31 1.11
C LEU A 146 -1.47 10.74 0.88
N LEU A 147 -0.95 10.02 1.87
CA LEU A 147 0.29 9.26 1.75
C LEU A 147 -0.03 7.77 1.62
N ILE A 148 0.30 7.19 0.47
CA ILE A 148 0.19 5.75 0.22
C ILE A 148 1.58 5.12 0.36
N VAL A 149 1.71 4.15 1.24
CA VAL A 149 2.97 3.41 1.45
C VAL A 149 2.81 1.96 1.03
N ALA A 150 3.60 1.55 0.04
CA ALA A 150 3.72 0.16 -0.37
C ALA A 150 4.80 -0.56 0.46
N VAL A 151 4.50 -1.75 0.96
CA VAL A 151 5.41 -2.64 1.67
C VAL A 151 5.53 -3.94 0.87
N ALA A 152 6.43 -3.95 -0.13
CA ALA A 152 6.63 -5.12 -0.98
C ALA A 152 7.27 -6.30 -0.22
N GLU A 153 8.06 -6.02 0.82
CA GLU A 153 8.70 -7.02 1.68
C GLU A 153 8.14 -6.92 3.10
N ALA A 154 7.08 -7.67 3.36
CA ALA A 154 6.32 -7.58 4.60
C ALA A 154 7.10 -7.99 5.86
N ILE A 155 8.14 -8.83 5.74
CA ILE A 155 8.98 -9.22 6.89
C ILE A 155 9.70 -8.01 7.52
N SER A 156 9.87 -6.93 6.75
CA SER A 156 10.42 -5.67 7.24
C SER A 156 9.61 -5.06 8.38
N LEU A 157 8.30 -5.32 8.43
CA LEU A 157 7.41 -4.87 9.50
C LEU A 157 7.75 -5.48 10.87
N GLY A 158 8.54 -6.58 10.90
CA GLY A 158 9.03 -7.17 12.14
C GLY A 158 10.11 -6.35 12.85
N ILE A 159 10.76 -5.40 12.15
CA ILE A 159 11.86 -4.58 12.68
C ILE A 159 11.68 -3.07 12.46
N LEU A 160 10.87 -2.67 11.51
CA LEU A 160 10.59 -1.26 11.23
C LEU A 160 9.31 -0.82 11.96
N LYS A 161 9.26 0.45 12.32
CA LYS A 161 8.01 1.02 12.83
C LYS A 161 6.90 0.91 11.78
N PRO A 162 5.68 0.54 12.20
CA PRO A 162 4.53 0.46 11.32
C PRO A 162 4.31 1.73 10.49
N PRO A 163 3.99 1.59 9.20
CA PRO A 163 3.78 2.76 8.33
C PRO A 163 2.69 3.70 8.82
N GLY A 164 1.59 3.20 9.41
CA GLY A 164 0.53 4.01 9.99
C GLY A 164 1.03 4.91 11.13
N GLU A 165 1.90 4.40 12.02
CA GLU A 165 2.52 5.20 13.09
C GLU A 165 3.49 6.27 12.56
N ARG A 166 3.88 6.17 11.30
CA ARG A 166 4.76 7.12 10.61
C ARG A 166 4.01 8.09 9.71
N GLY A 167 2.67 8.06 9.75
CA GLY A 167 1.80 9.00 9.06
C GLY A 167 1.31 8.54 7.68
N ALA A 168 1.37 7.25 7.37
CA ALA A 168 0.72 6.71 6.18
C ALA A 168 -0.81 6.72 6.35
N ASP A 169 -1.53 7.21 5.33
CA ASP A 169 -2.99 7.18 5.28
C ASP A 169 -3.51 5.86 4.71
N ILE A 170 -2.77 5.28 3.75
CA ILE A 170 -3.09 4.00 3.14
C ILE A 170 -1.82 3.15 3.08
N VAL A 171 -1.91 1.91 3.53
CA VAL A 171 -0.81 0.94 3.46
C VAL A 171 -1.25 -0.25 2.62
N VAL A 172 -0.42 -0.64 1.66
CA VAL A 172 -0.60 -1.85 0.85
C VAL A 172 0.68 -2.68 0.91
N GLY A 173 0.57 -3.97 0.73
CA GLY A 173 1.75 -4.82 0.82
C GLY A 173 1.53 -6.21 0.25
N GLU A 174 2.61 -6.97 0.22
CA GLU A 174 2.63 -8.38 -0.20
C GLU A 174 2.86 -9.26 1.03
N GLY A 175 1.97 -10.24 1.24
CA GLY A 175 2.02 -11.08 2.44
C GLY A 175 2.84 -12.36 2.31
N GLN A 176 3.40 -12.67 1.15
CA GLN A 176 4.05 -13.94 0.89
C GLN A 176 5.23 -14.22 1.84
N SER A 177 6.02 -13.19 2.16
CA SER A 177 7.20 -13.33 3.03
C SER A 177 6.87 -13.65 4.50
N PHE A 178 5.60 -13.65 4.89
CA PHE A 178 5.16 -14.15 6.20
C PHE A 178 5.18 -15.68 6.34
N GLY A 179 5.83 -16.38 5.43
CA GLY A 179 6.07 -17.82 5.52
C GLY A 179 5.22 -18.66 4.57
N LEU A 180 4.62 -18.05 3.56
CA LEU A 180 3.98 -18.80 2.49
C LEU A 180 5.04 -19.42 1.57
N PRO A 181 4.93 -20.73 1.23
CA PRO A 181 5.84 -21.33 0.27
C PRO A 181 5.66 -20.70 -1.11
N VAL A 182 6.73 -20.71 -1.89
CA VAL A 182 6.64 -20.36 -3.31
C VAL A 182 5.80 -21.44 -3.99
N SER A 183 4.63 -21.05 -4.44
CA SER A 183 3.71 -21.90 -5.15
C SER A 183 3.64 -21.44 -6.61
N PHE A 184 4.52 -21.99 -7.45
CA PHE A 184 4.54 -21.77 -8.91
C PHE A 184 3.98 -20.45 -9.40
#